data_ee410f6829cfe234d99762b6c4235d4c
#
_entry.id   ee410f6829cfe234d99762b6c4235d4c
#
_cell.length_a   1.000
_cell.length_b   1.000
_cell.length_c   1.000
_cell.angle_alpha   90.00
_cell.angle_beta   90.00
_cell.angle_gamma   90.00
#
_symmetry.space_group_name_H-M   'P 1'
#
loop_
_entity.id
_entity.type
_entity.pdbx_description
1 polymer ?
#
loop_
_entity_poly.entity_id
_entity_poly.type
_entity_poly.pdbx_seq_one_letter_code
_entity_poly.pdbx_strand_id
1 'polypeptide(L)'
;CKAASHVIANTEELRQRLLEEYGELRGRCTWIPNGFDRDVLPLGQSPAEQLNVPSLSTGYELCHFGTVYGKRTPRVLLQAVWELFQEGRLKPESIRLRFVGGWDSTDQECERYAAELEKHSFLRREPPISHSLCLREMQRSSVLLVLQPDSPLQVPAKIYEYVATGRPLLLIGGEGATANLVTRHVLGASSPNQLAAIKVLLDELATGVRKLVQPDVMSVNRFDYRSLTGELAAVLDVAVGANESS
;
A
#
# COMPACT_ATOMS: atom_id res chain seq x y z
N CYS A 1 -5.64 -28.52 -0.49
CA CYS A 1 -4.51 -28.39 -1.43
C CYS A 1 -4.14 -29.72 -2.11
N LYS A 2 -4.05 -30.87 -1.38
CA LYS A 2 -3.56 -32.14 -1.95
C LYS A 2 -4.39 -32.68 -3.11
N ALA A 3 -5.72 -32.53 -3.08
CA ALA A 3 -6.65 -33.02 -4.11
C ALA A 3 -6.87 -32.02 -5.28
N ALA A 4 -6.27 -30.82 -5.23
CA ALA A 4 -6.44 -29.84 -6.29
C ALA A 4 -5.50 -30.16 -7.48
N SER A 5 -5.99 -30.04 -8.72
CA SER A 5 -5.17 -30.13 -9.92
C SER A 5 -4.12 -29.05 -9.99
N HIS A 6 -4.48 -27.83 -9.55
CA HIS A 6 -3.57 -26.68 -9.42
C HIS A 6 -3.95 -25.81 -8.22
N VAL A 7 -3.00 -25.15 -7.60
CA VAL A 7 -3.19 -24.22 -6.49
C VAL A 7 -2.72 -22.84 -6.92
N ILE A 8 -3.53 -21.81 -6.65
CA ILE A 8 -3.18 -20.41 -6.93
C ILE A 8 -3.07 -19.68 -5.59
N ALA A 9 -1.89 -19.18 -5.28
CA ALA A 9 -1.64 -18.31 -4.16
C ALA A 9 -1.76 -16.85 -4.59
N ASN A 10 -2.28 -15.98 -3.73
CA ASN A 10 -2.41 -14.55 -4.03
C ASN A 10 -1.16 -13.72 -3.67
N THR A 11 -0.14 -14.33 -3.07
CA THR A 11 1.19 -13.74 -2.86
C THR A 11 2.28 -14.77 -3.08
N GLU A 12 3.47 -14.32 -3.47
CA GLU A 12 4.63 -15.21 -3.65
C GLU A 12 5.07 -15.82 -2.31
N GLU A 13 4.97 -15.07 -1.23
CA GLU A 13 5.30 -15.52 0.12
C GLU A 13 4.36 -16.66 0.58
N LEU A 14 3.06 -16.53 0.27
CA LEU A 14 2.11 -17.62 0.53
C LEU A 14 2.41 -18.84 -0.34
N ARG A 15 2.73 -18.64 -1.63
CA ARG A 15 3.14 -19.73 -2.52
C ARG A 15 4.35 -20.48 -1.97
N GLN A 16 5.40 -19.76 -1.56
CA GLN A 16 6.59 -20.35 -0.99
C GLN A 16 6.27 -21.16 0.28
N ARG A 17 5.46 -20.58 1.17
CA ARG A 17 5.01 -21.25 2.40
C ARG A 17 4.25 -22.54 2.10
N LEU A 18 3.36 -22.53 1.08
CA LEU A 18 2.63 -23.71 0.65
C LEU A 18 3.56 -24.78 0.08
N LEU A 19 4.60 -24.41 -0.66
CA LEU A 19 5.59 -25.35 -1.21
C LEU A 19 6.51 -25.95 -0.14
N GLU A 20 6.79 -25.20 0.93
CA GLU A 20 7.51 -25.71 2.10
C GLU A 20 6.70 -26.71 2.90
N GLU A 21 5.41 -26.41 3.10
CA GLU A 21 4.51 -27.25 3.88
C GLU A 21 3.99 -28.48 3.09
N TYR A 22 3.79 -28.31 1.78
CA TYR A 22 3.24 -29.30 0.87
C TYR A 22 4.16 -29.48 -0.35
N GLY A 23 5.25 -30.23 -0.20
CA GLY A 23 6.24 -30.43 -1.25
C GLY A 23 5.69 -31.02 -2.56
N GLU A 24 4.57 -31.76 -2.48
CA GLU A 24 3.83 -32.29 -3.62
C GLU A 24 3.16 -31.25 -4.52
N LEU A 25 3.10 -29.99 -4.09
CA LEU A 25 2.59 -28.87 -4.90
C LEU A 25 3.62 -28.33 -5.91
N ARG A 26 4.84 -28.84 -5.90
CA ARG A 26 5.85 -28.43 -6.88
C ARG A 26 5.38 -28.71 -8.30
N GLY A 27 5.44 -27.67 -9.14
CA GLY A 27 4.95 -27.75 -10.54
C GLY A 27 3.46 -27.49 -10.73
N ARG A 28 2.65 -27.45 -9.64
CA ARG A 28 1.21 -27.15 -9.69
C ARG A 28 0.76 -26.11 -8.66
N CYS A 29 1.64 -25.20 -8.29
CA CYS A 29 1.34 -24.06 -7.47
C CYS A 29 1.89 -22.78 -8.12
N THR A 30 1.00 -21.88 -8.50
CA THR A 30 1.33 -20.61 -9.16
C THR A 30 0.95 -19.45 -8.26
N TRP A 31 1.66 -18.34 -8.36
CA TRP A 31 1.29 -17.08 -7.75
C TRP A 31 0.62 -16.19 -8.79
N ILE A 32 -0.61 -15.76 -8.49
CA ILE A 32 -1.34 -14.72 -9.22
C ILE A 32 -1.85 -13.73 -8.18
N PRO A 33 -1.37 -12.47 -8.14
CA PRO A 33 -1.77 -11.50 -7.15
C PRO A 33 -3.23 -11.06 -7.36
N ASN A 34 -3.79 -10.37 -6.35
CA ASN A 34 -4.95 -9.53 -6.58
C ASN A 34 -4.57 -8.37 -7.50
N GLY A 35 -5.56 -7.68 -8.00
CA GLY A 35 -5.37 -6.56 -8.92
C GLY A 35 -6.44 -5.51 -8.79
N PHE A 36 -6.54 -4.67 -9.81
CA PHE A 36 -7.53 -3.63 -9.95
C PHE A 36 -8.26 -3.72 -11.30
N ASP A 37 -9.48 -3.18 -11.33
CA ASP A 37 -10.24 -3.02 -12.56
C ASP A 37 -9.97 -1.62 -13.14
N ARG A 38 -9.37 -1.60 -14.33
CA ARG A 38 -9.07 -0.38 -15.06
C ARG A 38 -10.32 0.39 -15.46
N ASP A 39 -11.43 -0.29 -15.69
CA ASP A 39 -12.68 0.35 -16.13
C ASP A 39 -13.40 1.04 -14.96
N VAL A 40 -13.16 0.59 -13.73
CA VAL A 40 -13.69 1.21 -12.49
C VAL A 40 -12.80 2.37 -12.03
N LEU A 41 -11.51 2.24 -12.21
CA LEU A 41 -10.55 3.31 -12.01
C LEU A 41 -10.25 3.90 -13.39
N PRO A 42 -10.94 4.95 -13.81
CA PRO A 42 -10.56 5.61 -15.04
C PRO A 42 -9.13 6.10 -14.87
N LEU A 43 -8.18 5.32 -15.36
CA LEU A 43 -6.83 5.77 -15.68
C LEU A 43 -7.01 6.79 -16.82
N GLY A 44 -7.95 7.71 -16.56
CA GLY A 44 -8.34 8.77 -17.44
C GLY A 44 -7.25 9.78 -17.43
N GLN A 45 -6.75 9.96 -18.62
CA GLN A 45 -5.95 11.09 -19.01
C GLN A 45 -4.46 10.94 -18.68
N SER A 46 -3.69 11.22 -19.69
CA SER A 46 -2.25 11.26 -19.79
C SER A 46 -1.56 11.57 -18.43
N PRO A 47 -0.40 10.97 -18.12
CA PRO A 47 0.42 11.40 -17.01
C PRO A 47 0.63 12.92 -16.93
N ALA A 48 0.51 13.63 -18.04
CA ALA A 48 0.58 15.09 -18.11
C ALA A 48 -0.64 15.81 -17.50
N GLU A 49 -1.84 15.22 -17.53
CA GLU A 49 -3.05 15.81 -16.91
C GLU A 49 -3.19 15.43 -15.42
N GLN A 50 -2.49 14.39 -14.98
CA GLN A 50 -2.38 14.05 -13.56
C GLN A 50 -1.45 15.01 -12.79
N LEU A 51 -0.72 15.89 -13.48
CA LEU A 51 0.26 16.81 -12.91
C LEU A 51 -0.32 18.05 -12.21
N ASN A 52 -1.63 18.25 -12.21
CA ASN A 52 -2.29 19.27 -11.37
C ASN A 52 -2.65 18.78 -9.96
N VAL A 53 -1.86 17.89 -9.39
CA VAL A 53 -1.92 17.64 -7.95
C VAL A 53 -1.36 18.87 -7.27
N PRO A 54 -2.05 19.43 -6.27
CA PRO A 54 -1.44 20.43 -5.42
C PRO A 54 -0.20 19.79 -4.79
N SER A 55 0.93 19.96 -5.42
CA SER A 55 2.21 19.77 -4.75
C SER A 55 2.16 20.72 -3.57
N LEU A 56 2.26 20.18 -2.36
CA LEU A 56 2.84 21.01 -1.31
C LEU A 56 4.12 21.48 -1.93
N SER A 57 4.27 22.77 -2.13
CA SER A 57 5.33 23.36 -2.96
C SER A 57 6.74 22.92 -2.55
N THR A 58 6.88 22.16 -1.47
CA THR A 58 8.13 21.63 -0.91
C THR A 58 7.97 20.37 -0.05
N GLY A 59 6.77 19.74 0.07
CA GLY A 59 6.56 18.64 1.02
C GLY A 59 5.62 17.52 0.54
N TYR A 60 5.34 16.57 1.41
CA TYR A 60 4.49 15.41 1.16
C TYR A 60 3.22 15.42 2.02
N GLU A 61 2.06 15.19 1.43
CA GLU A 61 0.86 14.81 2.15
C GLU A 61 0.71 13.27 2.05
N LEU A 62 0.83 12.59 3.19
CA LEU A 62 0.71 11.15 3.32
C LEU A 62 -0.76 10.81 3.58
N CYS A 63 -1.46 10.30 2.57
CA CYS A 63 -2.90 10.07 2.60
C CYS A 63 -3.22 8.60 2.84
N HIS A 64 -3.97 8.29 3.90
CA HIS A 64 -4.52 6.97 4.17
C HIS A 64 -6.03 6.96 3.94
N PHE A 65 -6.51 6.02 3.12
CA PHE A 65 -7.94 5.82 2.87
C PHE A 65 -8.38 4.48 3.44
N GLY A 66 -9.10 4.48 4.52
CA GLY A 66 -9.58 3.27 5.18
C GLY A 66 -9.83 3.49 6.67
N THR A 67 -10.34 2.45 7.32
CA THR A 67 -10.56 2.47 8.75
C THR A 67 -9.28 2.17 9.51
N VAL A 68 -8.94 3.00 10.49
CA VAL A 68 -7.94 2.74 11.52
C VAL A 68 -8.60 1.90 12.60
N TYR A 69 -8.12 0.68 12.84
CA TYR A 69 -8.68 -0.22 13.85
C TYR A 69 -7.67 -1.26 14.32
N GLY A 70 -7.80 -1.72 15.53
CA GLY A 70 -7.03 -2.82 16.11
C GLY A 70 -5.52 -2.64 15.92
N LYS A 71 -4.87 -3.63 15.31
CA LYS A 71 -3.42 -3.58 15.03
C LYS A 71 -3.02 -2.59 13.92
N ARG A 72 -3.96 -2.14 13.08
CA ARG A 72 -3.71 -1.13 12.03
C ARG A 72 -3.77 0.27 12.61
N THR A 73 -3.06 0.48 13.71
CA THR A 73 -2.92 1.77 14.38
C THR A 73 -1.73 2.56 13.80
N PRO A 74 -1.89 3.86 13.53
CA PRO A 74 -0.77 4.73 13.13
C PRO A 74 0.08 5.20 14.32
N ARG A 75 -0.10 4.67 15.53
CA ARG A 75 0.50 5.19 16.78
C ARG A 75 1.99 5.51 16.64
N VAL A 76 2.79 4.55 16.14
CA VAL A 76 4.24 4.73 16.01
C VAL A 76 4.60 5.81 14.98
N LEU A 77 3.82 5.92 13.88
CA LEU A 77 3.97 6.99 12.90
C LEU A 77 3.63 8.36 13.51
N LEU A 78 2.51 8.47 14.24
CA LEU A 78 2.11 9.71 14.90
C LEU A 78 3.13 10.13 15.96
N GLN A 79 3.64 9.18 16.74
CA GLN A 79 4.73 9.42 17.68
C GLN A 79 5.98 9.96 16.98
N ALA A 80 6.39 9.35 15.87
CA ALA A 80 7.56 9.77 15.11
C ALA A 80 7.43 11.21 14.60
N VAL A 81 6.26 11.56 14.04
CA VAL A 81 5.98 12.93 13.59
C VAL A 81 6.02 13.91 14.76
N TRP A 82 5.40 13.56 15.89
CA TRP A 82 5.39 14.39 17.09
C TRP A 82 6.78 14.64 17.64
N GLU A 83 7.60 13.60 17.79
CA GLU A 83 8.96 13.74 18.32
C GLU A 83 9.84 14.57 17.38
N LEU A 84 9.79 14.34 16.05
CA LEU A 84 10.54 15.15 15.08
C LEU A 84 10.11 16.61 15.08
N PHE A 85 8.83 16.90 15.30
CA PHE A 85 8.34 18.27 15.48
C PHE A 85 8.92 18.90 16.74
N GLN A 86 8.88 18.19 17.89
CA GLN A 86 9.46 18.68 19.15
C GLN A 86 10.97 18.92 19.06
N GLU A 87 11.67 18.12 18.26
CA GLU A 87 13.10 18.28 17.95
C GLU A 87 13.39 19.43 16.95
N GLY A 88 12.36 20.09 16.43
CA GLY A 88 12.49 21.15 15.41
C GLY A 88 12.93 20.67 14.04
N ARG A 89 12.87 19.36 13.78
CA ARG A 89 13.31 18.70 12.54
C ARG A 89 12.20 18.56 11.51
N LEU A 90 10.93 18.66 11.91
CA LEU A 90 9.79 18.51 11.02
C LEU A 90 8.85 19.72 11.12
N LYS A 91 8.32 20.13 9.98
CA LYS A 91 7.33 21.21 9.86
C LYS A 91 6.11 20.73 9.07
N PRO A 92 4.89 21.28 9.31
CA PRO A 92 3.69 20.87 8.58
C PRO A 92 3.79 21.08 7.06
N GLU A 93 4.63 22.01 6.61
CA GLU A 93 4.88 22.26 5.18
C GLU A 93 5.71 21.15 4.54
N SER A 94 6.51 20.40 5.32
CA SER A 94 7.35 19.30 4.82
C SER A 94 6.58 18.00 4.76
N ILE A 95 5.83 17.66 5.83
CA ILE A 95 5.03 16.43 5.92
C ILE A 95 3.70 16.73 6.60
N ARG A 96 2.61 16.27 5.97
CA ARG A 96 1.27 16.20 6.57
C ARG A 96 0.72 14.79 6.46
N LEU A 97 -0.17 14.47 7.39
CA LEU A 97 -0.92 13.22 7.44
C LEU A 97 -2.39 13.51 7.19
N ARG A 98 -3.00 12.76 6.29
CA ARG A 98 -4.44 12.83 6.01
C ARG A 98 -5.03 11.43 6.12
N PHE A 99 -5.99 11.26 7.01
CA PHE A 99 -6.72 10.01 7.18
C PHE A 99 -8.17 10.21 6.79
N VAL A 100 -8.65 9.43 5.82
CA VAL A 100 -10.02 9.48 5.30
C VAL A 100 -10.67 8.12 5.54
N GLY A 101 -11.63 8.07 6.47
CA GLY A 101 -12.30 6.83 6.84
C GLY A 101 -12.68 6.76 8.31
N GLY A 102 -13.01 5.55 8.78
CA GLY A 102 -13.31 5.31 10.18
C GLY A 102 -12.05 5.45 11.05
N TRP A 103 -12.25 5.90 12.28
CA TRP A 103 -11.20 6.00 13.28
C TRP A 103 -11.66 5.31 14.56
N ASP A 104 -11.44 3.99 14.64
CA ASP A 104 -11.89 3.12 15.75
C ASP A 104 -10.71 2.73 16.64
N SER A 105 -9.86 3.72 16.98
CA SER A 105 -8.73 3.49 17.86
C SER A 105 -9.18 3.50 19.31
N THR A 106 -8.83 2.45 20.05
CA THR A 106 -8.93 2.39 21.52
C THR A 106 -7.61 2.68 22.22
N ASP A 107 -6.56 2.96 21.46
CA ASP A 107 -5.22 3.27 21.97
C ASP A 107 -5.14 4.74 22.40
N GLN A 108 -5.11 4.96 23.71
CA GLN A 108 -5.08 6.32 24.30
C GLN A 108 -3.85 7.12 23.89
N GLU A 109 -2.69 6.48 23.70
CA GLU A 109 -1.50 7.18 23.21
C GLU A 109 -1.66 7.60 21.75
N CYS A 110 -2.26 6.74 20.91
CA CYS A 110 -2.59 7.09 19.53
C CYS A 110 -3.48 8.33 19.48
N GLU A 111 -4.53 8.39 20.31
CA GLU A 111 -5.42 9.55 20.39
C GLU A 111 -4.72 10.82 20.91
N ARG A 112 -3.85 10.67 21.91
CA ARG A 112 -3.05 11.79 22.43
C ARG A 112 -2.16 12.39 21.34
N TYR A 113 -1.40 11.57 20.61
CA TYR A 113 -0.58 12.05 19.51
C TYR A 113 -1.43 12.65 18.38
N ALA A 114 -2.56 12.02 18.05
CA ALA A 114 -3.46 12.53 17.02
C ALA A 114 -3.97 13.93 17.37
N ALA A 115 -4.45 14.14 18.59
CA ALA A 115 -4.95 15.43 19.06
C ALA A 115 -3.88 16.52 19.04
N GLU A 116 -2.65 16.20 19.47
CA GLU A 116 -1.54 17.17 19.43
C GLU A 116 -1.16 17.50 17.96
N LEU A 117 -1.07 16.52 17.08
CA LEU A 117 -0.72 16.74 15.68
C LEU A 117 -1.81 17.51 14.91
N GLU A 118 -3.08 17.37 15.26
CA GLU A 118 -4.17 18.19 14.70
C GLU A 118 -4.03 19.66 15.11
N LYS A 119 -3.73 19.96 16.37
CA LYS A 119 -3.51 21.33 16.87
C LYS A 119 -2.36 22.04 16.11
N HIS A 120 -1.35 21.28 15.71
CA HIS A 120 -0.18 21.78 15.00
C HIS A 120 -0.23 21.62 13.49
N SER A 121 -1.41 21.28 12.91
CA SER A 121 -1.66 21.15 11.46
C SER A 121 -0.85 20.06 10.75
N PHE A 122 -0.35 19.07 11.48
CA PHE A 122 0.30 17.88 10.91
C PHE A 122 -0.68 16.78 10.53
N LEU A 123 -1.83 16.70 11.19
CA LEU A 123 -2.83 15.65 10.98
C LEU A 123 -4.18 16.27 10.65
N ARG A 124 -4.86 15.63 9.69
CA ARG A 124 -6.27 15.84 9.36
C ARG A 124 -6.98 14.50 9.31
N ARG A 125 -8.04 14.35 10.11
CA ARG A 125 -8.94 13.19 10.07
C ARG A 125 -10.26 13.60 9.44
N GLU A 126 -10.71 12.79 8.48
CA GLU A 126 -11.96 13.02 7.74
C GLU A 126 -12.88 11.78 7.84
N PRO A 127 -14.19 11.97 7.85
CA PRO A 127 -15.12 10.86 7.91
C PRO A 127 -15.03 9.98 6.65
N PRO A 128 -15.63 8.78 6.67
CA PRO A 128 -15.77 7.94 5.49
C PRO A 128 -16.48 8.68 4.35
N ILE A 129 -15.99 8.50 3.15
CA ILE A 129 -16.54 9.05 1.91
C ILE A 129 -16.98 7.92 0.97
N SER A 130 -17.79 8.23 -0.06
CA SER A 130 -18.20 7.24 -1.04
C SER A 130 -17.00 6.65 -1.79
N HIS A 131 -17.10 5.39 -2.23
CA HIS A 131 -16.01 4.71 -2.95
C HIS A 131 -15.55 5.51 -4.18
N SER A 132 -16.49 6.03 -4.99
CA SER A 132 -16.14 6.83 -6.16
C SER A 132 -15.40 8.13 -5.84
N LEU A 133 -15.74 8.78 -4.72
CA LEU A 133 -15.01 9.95 -4.25
C LEU A 133 -13.63 9.55 -3.70
N CYS A 134 -13.57 8.42 -2.99
CA CYS A 134 -12.33 7.87 -2.47
C CYS A 134 -11.30 7.63 -3.59
N LEU A 135 -11.72 7.02 -4.70
CA LEU A 135 -10.84 6.79 -5.85
C LEU A 135 -10.30 8.10 -6.45
N ARG A 136 -11.16 9.12 -6.58
CA ARG A 136 -10.73 10.45 -7.06
C ARG A 136 -9.75 11.13 -6.12
N GLU A 137 -9.99 11.05 -4.81
CA GLU A 137 -9.10 11.63 -3.81
C GLU A 137 -7.75 10.89 -3.76
N MET A 138 -7.74 9.56 -3.92
CA MET A 138 -6.50 8.78 -4.06
C MET A 138 -5.67 9.26 -5.26
N GLN A 139 -6.31 9.49 -6.42
CA GLN A 139 -5.62 10.00 -7.62
C GLN A 139 -5.03 11.40 -7.43
N ARG A 140 -5.63 12.21 -6.56
CA ARG A 140 -5.16 13.57 -6.23
C ARG A 140 -4.12 13.61 -5.12
N SER A 141 -3.91 12.52 -4.41
CA SER A 141 -2.95 12.44 -3.32
C SER A 141 -1.51 12.52 -3.81
N SER A 142 -0.63 13.14 -3.04
CA SER A 142 0.80 13.15 -3.37
C SER A 142 1.47 11.82 -3.07
N VAL A 143 1.09 11.18 -1.95
CA VAL A 143 1.60 9.88 -1.50
C VAL A 143 0.47 9.10 -0.84
N LEU A 144 0.36 7.81 -1.12
CA LEU A 144 -0.62 6.93 -0.50
C LEU A 144 0.01 6.13 0.63
N LEU A 145 -0.47 6.36 1.85
CA LEU A 145 0.03 5.74 3.07
C LEU A 145 -0.63 4.38 3.31
N VAL A 146 0.18 3.35 3.45
CA VAL A 146 -0.23 1.98 3.77
C VAL A 146 0.23 1.63 5.19
N LEU A 147 -0.72 1.23 6.03
CA LEU A 147 -0.44 0.69 7.37
C LEU A 147 -0.69 -0.81 7.35
N GLN A 148 0.37 -1.61 7.42
CA GLN A 148 0.27 -3.07 7.36
C GLN A 148 1.16 -3.73 8.42
N PRO A 149 0.69 -3.83 9.67
CA PRO A 149 1.41 -4.55 10.70
C PRO A 149 1.24 -6.07 10.51
N ASP A 150 2.26 -6.82 10.91
CA ASP A 150 2.27 -8.26 11.24
C ASP A 150 1.44 -9.20 10.33
N SER A 151 1.47 -9.02 9.03
CA SER A 151 0.80 -9.91 8.08
C SER A 151 1.74 -10.31 6.93
N PRO A 152 2.76 -11.14 7.22
CA PRO A 152 3.88 -11.37 6.28
C PRO A 152 3.47 -12.07 4.98
N LEU A 153 2.35 -12.82 4.97
CA LEU A 153 1.89 -13.57 3.81
C LEU A 153 0.79 -12.87 3.01
N GLN A 154 0.32 -11.69 3.46
CA GLN A 154 -0.85 -11.04 2.87
C GLN A 154 -0.52 -9.66 2.31
N VAL A 155 -1.18 -9.34 1.20
CA VAL A 155 -1.27 -7.99 0.65
C VAL A 155 -2.73 -7.54 0.73
N PRO A 156 -3.05 -6.41 1.42
CA PRO A 156 -4.41 -5.89 1.44
C PRO A 156 -4.92 -5.55 0.04
N ALA A 157 -6.15 -5.96 -0.29
CA ALA A 157 -6.73 -5.74 -1.61
C ALA A 157 -6.71 -4.26 -2.03
N LYS A 158 -6.91 -3.34 -1.08
CA LYS A 158 -6.89 -1.89 -1.32
C LYS A 158 -5.56 -1.36 -1.86
N ILE A 159 -4.45 -2.04 -1.62
CA ILE A 159 -3.16 -1.63 -2.18
C ILE A 159 -3.20 -1.61 -3.70
N TYR A 160 -3.94 -2.52 -4.32
CA TYR A 160 -4.04 -2.56 -5.78
C TYR A 160 -4.84 -1.39 -6.34
N GLU A 161 -5.85 -0.87 -5.61
CA GLU A 161 -6.49 0.41 -5.95
C GLU A 161 -5.50 1.58 -5.85
N TYR A 162 -4.63 1.57 -4.84
CA TYR A 162 -3.56 2.56 -4.70
C TYR A 162 -2.56 2.48 -5.87
N VAL A 163 -2.10 1.27 -6.20
CA VAL A 163 -1.20 1.03 -7.36
C VAL A 163 -1.81 1.57 -8.65
N ALA A 164 -3.11 1.33 -8.87
CA ALA A 164 -3.82 1.79 -10.06
C ALA A 164 -3.81 3.31 -10.24
N THR A 165 -3.62 4.09 -9.17
CA THR A 165 -3.53 5.55 -9.27
C THR A 165 -2.19 6.04 -9.84
N GLY A 166 -1.17 5.18 -9.90
CA GLY A 166 0.20 5.58 -10.26
C GLY A 166 0.87 6.51 -9.25
N ARG A 167 0.30 6.66 -8.03
CA ARG A 167 0.91 7.47 -6.97
C ARG A 167 1.91 6.65 -6.17
N PRO A 168 3.00 7.26 -5.68
CA PRO A 168 3.95 6.56 -4.84
C PRO A 168 3.29 6.10 -3.54
N LEU A 169 3.64 4.88 -3.12
CA LEU A 169 3.21 4.30 -1.86
C LEU A 169 4.24 4.57 -0.78
N LEU A 170 3.78 4.83 0.43
CA LEU A 170 4.60 4.77 1.63
C LEU A 170 4.03 3.70 2.55
N LEU A 171 4.75 2.60 2.69
CA LEU A 171 4.37 1.52 3.59
C LEU A 171 5.03 1.70 4.96
N ILE A 172 4.22 1.73 6.01
CA ILE A 172 4.65 1.54 7.39
C ILE A 172 4.17 0.17 7.84
N GLY A 173 5.10 -0.79 7.96
CA GLY A 173 4.73 -2.17 8.26
C GLY A 173 5.93 -3.08 8.47
N GLY A 174 5.63 -4.36 8.74
CA GLY A 174 6.65 -5.40 8.85
C GLY A 174 7.21 -5.87 7.50
N GLU A 175 8.19 -6.75 7.58
CA GLU A 175 8.67 -7.51 6.42
C GLU A 175 7.56 -8.45 5.92
N GLY A 176 7.60 -8.83 4.64
CA GLY A 176 6.69 -9.78 4.04
C GLY A 176 6.11 -9.32 2.70
N ALA A 177 4.99 -9.93 2.30
CA ALA A 177 4.42 -9.80 0.97
C ALA A 177 4.15 -8.35 0.54
N THR A 178 3.64 -7.49 1.45
CA THR A 178 3.37 -6.09 1.13
C THR A 178 4.66 -5.30 0.93
N ALA A 179 5.67 -5.46 1.79
CA ALA A 179 6.94 -4.78 1.65
C ALA A 179 7.69 -5.22 0.38
N ASN A 180 7.65 -6.53 0.09
CA ASN A 180 8.23 -7.10 -1.12
C ASN A 180 7.51 -6.60 -2.39
N LEU A 181 6.17 -6.50 -2.36
CA LEU A 181 5.40 -5.92 -3.46
C LEU A 181 5.86 -4.49 -3.77
N VAL A 182 5.90 -3.63 -2.74
CA VAL A 182 6.31 -2.22 -2.89
C VAL A 182 7.74 -2.11 -3.44
N THR A 183 8.65 -2.93 -2.93
CA THR A 183 10.08 -2.87 -3.30
C THR A 183 10.34 -3.47 -4.69
N ARG A 184 9.82 -4.68 -4.97
CA ARG A 184 10.08 -5.38 -6.26
C ARG A 184 9.52 -4.66 -7.46
N HIS A 185 8.37 -3.99 -7.29
CA HIS A 185 7.72 -3.28 -8.38
C HIS A 185 7.96 -1.76 -8.35
N VAL A 186 8.91 -1.30 -7.53
CA VAL A 186 9.29 0.12 -7.42
C VAL A 186 8.05 1.02 -7.24
N LEU A 187 7.12 0.60 -6.36
CA LEU A 187 5.87 1.31 -6.15
C LEU A 187 5.99 2.48 -5.17
N GLY A 188 7.16 2.64 -4.51
CA GLY A 188 7.38 3.68 -3.52
C GLY A 188 8.43 3.27 -2.49
N ALA A 189 8.19 3.57 -1.21
CA ALA A 189 9.09 3.25 -0.12
C ALA A 189 8.40 2.48 1.00
N SER A 190 9.18 1.74 1.79
CA SER A 190 8.72 1.04 2.98
C SER A 190 9.62 1.32 4.17
N SER A 191 9.05 1.28 5.36
CA SER A 191 9.75 1.35 6.64
C SER A 191 9.17 0.31 7.60
N PRO A 192 10.00 -0.37 8.39
CA PRO A 192 9.51 -1.13 9.52
C PRO A 192 8.67 -0.25 10.45
N ASN A 193 7.65 -0.83 11.11
CA ASN A 193 6.84 -0.13 12.09
C ASN A 193 7.60 0.05 13.42
N GLN A 194 8.76 0.69 13.34
CA GLN A 194 9.67 0.98 14.44
C GLN A 194 9.98 2.48 14.49
N LEU A 195 9.90 3.06 15.68
CA LEU A 195 10.01 4.51 15.87
C LEU A 195 11.27 5.11 15.22
N ALA A 196 12.43 4.52 15.47
CA ALA A 196 13.70 5.00 14.93
C ALA A 196 13.74 4.95 13.39
N ALA A 197 13.25 3.86 12.78
CA ALA A 197 13.22 3.71 11.33
C ALA A 197 12.27 4.69 10.66
N ILE A 198 11.10 4.91 11.26
CA ILE A 198 10.12 5.88 10.75
C ILE A 198 10.67 7.31 10.88
N LYS A 199 11.31 7.66 12.00
CA LYS A 199 11.94 8.99 12.18
C LYS A 199 13.00 9.26 11.11
N VAL A 200 13.87 8.30 10.82
CA VAL A 200 14.88 8.42 9.75
C VAL A 200 14.20 8.64 8.40
N LEU A 201 13.20 7.82 8.05
CA LEU A 201 12.48 7.94 6.78
C LEU A 201 11.81 9.32 6.62
N LEU A 202 11.10 9.79 7.65
CA LEU A 202 10.39 11.08 7.61
C LEU A 202 11.38 12.26 7.52
N ASP A 203 12.49 12.21 8.23
CA ASP A 203 13.53 13.21 8.18
C ASP A 203 14.21 13.28 6.80
N GLU A 204 14.53 12.14 6.22
CA GLU A 204 15.08 12.05 4.85
C GLU A 204 14.11 12.60 3.80
N LEU A 205 12.81 12.34 3.95
CA LEU A 205 11.76 12.89 3.08
C LEU A 205 11.62 14.40 3.25
N ALA A 206 11.60 14.87 4.50
CA ALA A 206 11.42 16.30 4.81
C ALA A 206 12.62 17.16 4.34
N THR A 207 13.83 16.59 4.41
CA THR A 207 15.07 17.27 3.98
C THR A 207 15.36 17.10 2.48
N GLY A 208 14.59 16.25 1.77
CA GLY A 208 14.79 15.95 0.35
C GLY A 208 15.97 15.00 0.06
N VAL A 209 16.59 14.42 1.09
CA VAL A 209 17.63 13.38 0.93
C VAL A 209 17.03 12.15 0.26
N ARG A 210 15.81 11.78 0.64
CA ARG A 210 15.03 10.74 -0.04
C ARG A 210 13.89 11.38 -0.83
N LYS A 211 13.66 10.90 -2.04
CA LYS A 211 12.51 11.26 -2.87
C LYS A 211 11.67 10.03 -3.15
N LEU A 212 10.36 10.17 -3.06
CA LEU A 212 9.44 9.14 -3.52
C LEU A 212 9.27 9.25 -5.03
N VAL A 213 9.54 8.14 -5.71
CA VAL A 213 9.44 8.05 -7.16
C VAL A 213 8.05 7.52 -7.53
N GLN A 214 7.44 8.10 -8.57
CA GLN A 214 6.19 7.58 -9.10
C GLN A 214 6.43 6.23 -9.78
N PRO A 215 5.54 5.24 -9.56
CA PRO A 215 5.61 3.98 -10.28
C PRO A 215 5.52 4.19 -11.80
N ASP A 216 6.28 3.41 -12.54
CA ASP A 216 6.15 3.40 -14.00
C ASP A 216 4.88 2.65 -14.47
N VAL A 217 4.47 2.91 -15.72
CA VAL A 217 3.25 2.35 -16.29
C VAL A 217 3.29 0.82 -16.36
N MET A 218 4.46 0.22 -16.59
CA MET A 218 4.60 -1.24 -16.68
C MET A 218 4.40 -1.89 -15.31
N SER A 219 4.99 -1.31 -14.26
CA SER A 219 4.81 -1.74 -12.86
C SER A 219 3.34 -1.68 -12.43
N VAL A 220 2.60 -0.65 -12.85
CA VAL A 220 1.17 -0.51 -12.57
C VAL A 220 0.34 -1.55 -13.36
N ASN A 221 0.57 -1.65 -14.68
CA ASN A 221 -0.20 -2.53 -15.57
C ASN A 221 -0.06 -4.01 -15.22
N ARG A 222 1.00 -4.42 -14.53
CA ARG A 222 1.19 -5.77 -14.03
C ARG A 222 0.01 -6.26 -13.17
N PHE A 223 -0.69 -5.34 -12.50
CA PHE A 223 -1.80 -5.64 -11.59
C PHE A 223 -3.18 -5.34 -12.18
N ASP A 224 -3.28 -5.06 -13.48
CA ASP A 224 -4.57 -4.94 -14.17
C ASP A 224 -5.25 -6.31 -14.27
N TYR A 225 -6.52 -6.41 -13.94
CA TYR A 225 -7.29 -7.66 -14.02
C TYR A 225 -7.27 -8.30 -15.40
N ARG A 226 -7.15 -7.54 -16.49
CA ARG A 226 -7.01 -8.11 -17.85
C ARG A 226 -5.73 -8.92 -17.99
N SER A 227 -4.60 -8.37 -17.47
CA SER A 227 -3.32 -9.09 -17.46
C SER A 227 -3.39 -10.33 -16.58
N LEU A 228 -3.93 -10.20 -15.37
CA LEU A 228 -4.05 -11.31 -14.41
C LEU A 228 -5.03 -12.39 -14.88
N THR A 229 -6.11 -12.02 -15.59
CA THR A 229 -7.05 -12.99 -16.17
C THR A 229 -6.37 -13.84 -17.27
N GLY A 230 -5.48 -13.23 -18.06
CA GLY A 230 -4.67 -13.97 -19.02
C GLY A 230 -3.77 -15.01 -18.35
N GLU A 231 -3.12 -14.67 -17.25
CA GLU A 231 -2.32 -15.62 -16.45
C GLU A 231 -3.18 -16.72 -15.84
N LEU A 232 -4.36 -16.38 -15.32
CA LEU A 232 -5.31 -17.36 -14.79
C LEU A 232 -5.79 -18.34 -15.87
N ALA A 233 -6.15 -17.84 -17.05
CA ALA A 233 -6.58 -18.66 -18.17
C ALA A 233 -5.50 -19.70 -18.55
N ALA A 234 -4.23 -19.25 -18.66
CA ALA A 234 -3.13 -20.16 -18.96
C ALA A 234 -2.96 -21.28 -17.90
N VAL A 235 -3.16 -20.96 -16.61
CA VAL A 235 -3.13 -21.97 -15.54
C VAL A 235 -4.29 -22.96 -15.66
N LEU A 236 -5.49 -22.47 -15.99
CA LEU A 236 -6.67 -23.33 -16.17
C LEU A 236 -6.53 -24.26 -17.38
N ASP A 237 -6.00 -23.78 -18.50
CA ASP A 237 -5.76 -24.61 -19.69
C ASP A 237 -4.80 -25.77 -19.38
N VAL A 238 -3.73 -25.52 -18.65
CA VAL A 238 -2.80 -26.57 -18.20
C VAL A 238 -3.48 -27.56 -17.26
N ALA A 239 -4.29 -27.07 -16.32
CA ALA A 239 -4.98 -27.93 -15.35
C ALA A 239 -6.03 -28.82 -16.01
N VAL A 240 -6.72 -28.37 -17.05
CA VAL A 240 -7.70 -29.13 -17.82
C VAL A 240 -7.00 -30.14 -18.73
N GLY A 241 -5.98 -29.72 -19.49
CA GLY A 241 -5.24 -30.64 -20.38
C GLY A 241 -4.51 -31.75 -19.63
N ALA A 242 -4.08 -31.56 -18.40
CA ALA A 242 -3.51 -32.60 -17.55
C ALA A 242 -4.53 -33.67 -17.13
N ASN A 243 -5.83 -33.31 -17.02
CA ASN A 243 -6.90 -34.25 -16.68
C ASN A 243 -7.37 -35.10 -17.88
N GLU A 244 -7.20 -34.62 -19.10
CA GLU A 244 -7.55 -35.37 -20.33
C GLU A 244 -6.50 -36.43 -20.69
N SER A 245 -5.31 -36.35 -20.11
CA SER A 245 -4.17 -37.23 -20.37
C SER A 245 -3.99 -38.32 -19.30
N SER A 246 -4.87 -38.41 -18.31
CA SER A 246 -4.85 -39.36 -17.18
C SER A 246 -6.03 -40.32 -17.23
#